data_92897527e75660bfcfb82ead8a917e08
#
_entry.id   92897527e75660bfcfb82ead8a917e08
#
_cell.length_a   1.000
_cell.length_b   1.000
_cell.length_c   1.000
_cell.angle_alpha   90.00
_cell.angle_beta   90.00
_cell.angle_gamma   90.00
#
_symmetry.space_group_name_H-M   'P 1'
#
loop_
_entity.id
_entity.type
_entity.pdbx_description
1 polymer ?
#
loop_
_entity_poly.entity_id
_entity_poly.type
_entity_poly.pdbx_seq_one_letter_code
_entity_poly.pdbx_strand_id
1 'polypeptide(L)'
;QNISADCLRIHTVGHDCSVGKMVVSIELARGLSAAGVDAKFIATGQTGLLVEGDGCPIDAVVADFISGAVEKQILAHQHHRVLIIEGQGSITHPCYSAVTLGLLHGCLPHALIYCYEMGRKMVKGVDHISLPPMESQRDLYLAMANAAHPSQFIGIAINSRNVDEAAYQKEKARI
;
A
#
# COMPACT_ATOMS: atom_id res chain seq x y z
N GLN A 1 -19.43 -3.59 -8.55
CA GLN A 1 -18.20 -3.14 -9.21
C GLN A 1 -17.94 -4.03 -10.43
N ASN A 2 -17.65 -3.42 -11.59
CA ASN A 2 -17.40 -4.14 -12.85
C ASN A 2 -15.89 -4.32 -13.09
N ILE A 3 -15.13 -4.59 -12.02
CA ILE A 3 -13.69 -4.85 -12.12
C ILE A 3 -13.48 -6.26 -12.67
N SER A 4 -12.60 -6.38 -13.68
CA SER A 4 -12.27 -7.66 -14.32
C SER A 4 -11.68 -8.65 -13.28
N ALA A 5 -12.15 -9.88 -13.32
CA ALA A 5 -11.61 -10.96 -12.50
C ALA A 5 -10.17 -11.36 -12.89
N ASP A 6 -9.78 -11.09 -14.13
CA ASP A 6 -8.45 -11.44 -14.65
C ASP A 6 -7.36 -10.40 -14.26
N CYS A 7 -7.78 -9.25 -13.70
CA CYS A 7 -6.87 -8.20 -13.26
C CYS A 7 -6.49 -8.40 -11.79
N LEU A 8 -5.29 -8.90 -11.54
CA LEU A 8 -4.75 -9.05 -10.18
C LEU A 8 -4.40 -7.68 -9.58
N ARG A 9 -4.85 -7.40 -8.38
CA ARG A 9 -4.60 -6.14 -7.67
C ARG A 9 -3.77 -6.40 -6.42
N ILE A 10 -2.58 -5.79 -6.38
CA ILE A 10 -1.66 -5.85 -5.23
C ILE A 10 -1.57 -4.44 -4.64
N HIS A 11 -1.84 -4.30 -3.36
CA HIS A 11 -1.81 -3.01 -2.69
C HIS A 11 -0.73 -2.96 -1.62
N THR A 12 0.13 -1.93 -1.65
CA THR A 12 1.12 -1.71 -0.60
C THR A 12 0.45 -1.00 0.58
N VAL A 13 0.57 -1.57 1.75
CA VAL A 13 0.09 -0.98 3.00
C VAL A 13 1.27 -0.80 3.97
N GLY A 14 1.07 -0.17 5.10
CA GLY A 14 2.21 -0.01 6.02
C GLY A 14 1.82 0.41 7.42
N HIS A 15 2.80 0.30 8.33
CA HIS A 15 2.58 0.62 9.72
C HIS A 15 2.42 2.13 9.97
N ASP A 16 2.90 2.98 9.03
CA ASP A 16 2.89 4.43 9.18
C ASP A 16 3.05 5.14 7.83
N CYS A 17 3.06 6.48 7.83
CA CYS A 17 3.41 7.32 6.70
C CYS A 17 4.91 7.26 6.39
N SER A 18 5.26 7.49 5.13
CA SER A 18 6.66 7.62 4.66
C SER A 18 7.57 6.43 4.99
N VAL A 19 7.04 5.21 4.95
CA VAL A 19 7.79 3.96 5.18
C VAL A 19 8.34 3.34 3.90
N GLY A 20 8.00 3.91 2.73
CA GLY A 20 8.52 3.47 1.44
C GLY A 20 7.50 2.80 0.51
N LYS A 21 6.20 2.87 0.81
CA LYS A 21 5.13 2.23 0.01
C LYS A 21 5.21 2.55 -1.49
N MET A 22 5.41 3.83 -1.83
CA MET A 22 5.56 4.27 -3.24
C MET A 22 6.74 3.56 -3.92
N VAL A 23 7.92 3.59 -3.31
CA VAL A 23 9.13 2.98 -3.88
C VAL A 23 8.93 1.48 -4.07
N VAL A 24 8.36 0.81 -3.07
CA VAL A 24 8.05 -0.64 -3.15
C VAL A 24 7.07 -0.92 -4.30
N SER A 25 6.05 -0.10 -4.48
CA SER A 25 5.08 -0.27 -5.57
C SER A 25 5.71 -0.10 -6.95
N ILE A 26 6.55 0.92 -7.12
CA ILE A 26 7.27 1.19 -8.38
C ILE A 26 8.23 0.05 -8.70
N GLU A 27 9.08 -0.34 -7.73
CA GLU A 27 10.08 -1.39 -7.94
C GLU A 27 9.45 -2.77 -8.18
N LEU A 28 8.31 -3.06 -7.54
CA LEU A 28 7.56 -4.27 -7.79
C LEU A 28 6.98 -4.28 -9.21
N ALA A 29 6.37 -3.20 -9.66
CA ALA A 29 5.84 -3.09 -11.02
C ALA A 29 6.96 -3.24 -12.06
N ARG A 30 8.09 -2.57 -11.86
CA ARG A 30 9.29 -2.68 -12.72
C ARG A 30 9.84 -4.09 -12.76
N GLY A 31 9.98 -4.74 -11.59
CA GLY A 31 10.48 -6.12 -11.48
C GLY A 31 9.57 -7.11 -12.20
N LEU A 32 8.26 -6.98 -12.04
CA LEU A 32 7.29 -7.82 -12.74
C LEU A 32 7.35 -7.60 -14.26
N SER A 33 7.42 -6.35 -14.71
CA SER A 33 7.56 -6.03 -16.14
C SER A 33 8.87 -6.57 -16.73
N ALA A 34 9.98 -6.47 -16.00
CA ALA A 34 11.26 -7.05 -16.41
C ALA A 34 11.21 -8.59 -16.50
N ALA A 35 10.36 -9.23 -15.70
CA ALA A 35 10.10 -10.68 -15.76
C ALA A 35 9.05 -11.06 -16.84
N GLY A 36 8.61 -10.12 -17.68
CA GLY A 36 7.65 -10.37 -18.77
C GLY A 36 6.18 -10.39 -18.33
N VAL A 37 5.87 -9.94 -17.11
CA VAL A 37 4.50 -9.81 -16.62
C VAL A 37 3.97 -8.42 -16.98
N ASP A 38 2.79 -8.36 -17.58
CA ASP A 38 2.10 -7.09 -17.85
C ASP A 38 1.59 -6.47 -16.53
N ALA A 39 2.41 -5.61 -15.95
CA ALA A 39 2.19 -4.98 -14.65
C ALA A 39 2.19 -3.46 -14.77
N LYS A 40 1.21 -2.80 -14.14
CA LYS A 40 1.05 -1.34 -14.11
C LYS A 40 1.09 -0.82 -12.68
N PHE A 41 1.91 0.19 -12.44
CA PHE A 41 1.88 0.97 -11.21
C PHE A 41 0.72 1.95 -11.23
N ILE A 42 -0.07 2.01 -10.17
CA ILE A 42 -1.16 2.97 -9.96
C ILE A 42 -0.75 3.97 -8.90
N ALA A 43 -0.43 5.17 -9.34
CA ALA A 43 -0.03 6.26 -8.45
C ALA A 43 -1.24 6.86 -7.72
N THR A 44 -1.12 7.01 -6.40
CA THR A 44 -2.16 7.57 -5.53
C THR A 44 -1.66 8.75 -4.71
N GLY A 45 -0.36 9.03 -4.75
CA GLY A 45 0.28 10.18 -4.11
C GLY A 45 0.92 11.11 -5.12
N GLN A 46 1.18 12.36 -4.69
CA GLN A 46 1.72 13.41 -5.57
C GLN A 46 3.05 13.04 -6.22
N THR A 47 3.97 12.43 -5.44
CA THR A 47 5.28 12.01 -5.96
C THR A 47 5.14 10.84 -6.94
N GLY A 48 4.25 9.88 -6.65
CA GLY A 48 3.94 8.79 -7.57
C GLY A 48 3.43 9.28 -8.92
N LEU A 49 2.55 10.31 -8.90
CA LEU A 49 2.07 10.95 -10.13
C LEU A 49 3.18 11.61 -10.94
N LEU A 50 4.15 12.27 -10.29
CA LEU A 50 5.31 12.87 -10.99
C LEU A 50 6.17 11.81 -11.68
N VAL A 51 6.27 10.63 -11.12
CA VAL A 51 7.06 9.52 -11.68
C VAL A 51 6.33 8.82 -12.82
N GLU A 52 5.03 8.59 -12.64
CA GLU A 52 4.22 7.78 -13.57
C GLU A 52 3.58 8.61 -14.70
N GLY A 53 3.31 9.89 -14.43
CA GLY A 53 2.60 10.78 -15.36
C GLY A 53 1.08 10.58 -15.37
N ASP A 54 0.57 9.60 -14.63
CA ASP A 54 -0.85 9.26 -14.51
C ASP A 54 -1.20 8.75 -13.10
N GLY A 55 -2.45 8.92 -12.69
CA GLY A 55 -2.92 8.50 -11.36
C GLY A 55 -3.90 9.49 -10.73
N CYS A 56 -4.12 9.37 -9.42
CA CYS A 56 -5.02 10.25 -8.69
C CYS A 56 -4.42 10.59 -7.30
N PRO A 57 -4.19 11.88 -6.99
CA PRO A 57 -3.70 12.27 -5.66
C PRO A 57 -4.83 12.14 -4.65
N ILE A 58 -4.92 10.98 -4.00
CA ILE A 58 -6.05 10.59 -3.16
C ILE A 58 -6.20 11.50 -1.93
N ASP A 59 -5.12 12.08 -1.43
CA ASP A 59 -5.14 13.07 -0.35
C ASP A 59 -5.86 14.39 -0.70
N ALA A 60 -6.07 14.65 -1.99
CA ALA A 60 -6.84 15.78 -2.49
C ALA A 60 -8.32 15.44 -2.81
N VAL A 61 -8.73 14.20 -2.61
CA VAL A 61 -10.10 13.74 -2.88
C VAL A 61 -10.96 13.88 -1.62
N VAL A 62 -12.18 14.40 -1.77
CA VAL A 62 -13.15 14.45 -0.68
C VAL A 62 -13.45 13.03 -0.19
N ALA A 63 -13.50 12.83 1.13
CA ALA A 63 -13.54 11.52 1.78
C ALA A 63 -14.61 10.56 1.21
N ASP A 64 -15.81 11.07 0.96
CA ASP A 64 -16.94 10.28 0.42
C ASP A 64 -16.67 9.72 -1.00
N PHE A 65 -15.70 10.28 -1.71
CA PHE A 65 -15.37 9.91 -3.09
C PHE A 65 -14.06 9.14 -3.23
N ILE A 66 -13.31 8.92 -2.15
CA ILE A 66 -11.99 8.26 -2.21
C ILE A 66 -12.11 6.89 -2.87
N SER A 67 -12.99 6.02 -2.38
CA SER A 67 -13.13 4.66 -2.93
C SER A 67 -13.55 4.69 -4.40
N GLY A 68 -14.46 5.60 -4.79
CA GLY A 68 -14.88 5.78 -6.18
C GLY A 68 -13.76 6.30 -7.08
N ALA A 69 -12.93 7.22 -6.58
CA ALA A 69 -11.77 7.73 -7.32
C ALA A 69 -10.72 6.63 -7.56
N VAL A 70 -10.48 5.78 -6.58
CA VAL A 70 -9.61 4.61 -6.71
C VAL A 70 -10.20 3.59 -7.68
N GLU A 71 -11.48 3.24 -7.54
CA GLU A 71 -12.17 2.34 -8.46
C GLU A 71 -12.07 2.83 -9.92
N LYS A 72 -12.24 4.14 -10.16
CA LYS A 72 -12.05 4.73 -11.48
C LYS A 72 -10.65 4.46 -12.06
N GLN A 73 -9.59 4.57 -11.25
CA GLN A 73 -8.23 4.24 -11.68
C GLN A 73 -8.10 2.74 -12.01
N ILE A 74 -8.67 1.87 -11.18
CA ILE A 74 -8.67 0.42 -11.45
C ILE A 74 -9.37 0.11 -12.77
N LEU A 75 -10.57 0.66 -12.99
CA LEU A 75 -11.35 0.43 -14.21
C LEU A 75 -10.62 0.93 -15.48
N ALA A 76 -9.92 2.06 -15.39
CA ALA A 76 -9.15 2.60 -16.51
C ALA A 76 -7.97 1.67 -16.90
N HIS A 77 -7.39 0.97 -15.94
CA HIS A 77 -6.17 0.18 -16.14
C HIS A 77 -6.37 -1.34 -16.03
N GLN A 78 -7.60 -1.82 -15.82
CA GLN A 78 -7.88 -3.26 -15.62
C GLN A 78 -7.59 -4.16 -16.84
N HIS A 79 -7.18 -3.59 -17.96
CA HIS A 79 -6.68 -4.32 -19.11
C HIS A 79 -5.27 -4.89 -18.89
N HIS A 80 -4.51 -4.37 -17.91
CA HIS A 80 -3.26 -4.96 -17.45
C HIS A 80 -3.51 -6.20 -16.59
N ARG A 81 -2.59 -7.16 -16.67
CA ARG A 81 -2.69 -8.40 -15.88
C ARG A 81 -2.52 -8.17 -14.39
N VAL A 82 -1.65 -7.24 -13.99
CA VAL A 82 -1.37 -6.92 -12.60
C VAL A 82 -1.37 -5.42 -12.38
N LEU A 83 -2.12 -4.95 -11.40
CA LEU A 83 -2.05 -3.56 -10.92
C LEU A 83 -1.36 -3.53 -9.56
N ILE A 84 -0.35 -2.68 -9.43
CA ILE A 84 0.34 -2.41 -8.16
C ILE A 84 -0.11 -1.05 -7.66
N ILE A 85 -0.97 -1.04 -6.65
CA ILE A 85 -1.59 0.17 -6.12
C ILE A 85 -0.75 0.74 -5.00
N GLU A 86 -0.30 1.98 -5.16
CA GLU A 86 0.41 2.73 -4.13
C GLU A 86 -0.46 2.95 -2.90
N GLY A 87 0.06 2.62 -1.71
CA GLY A 87 -0.62 2.89 -0.44
C GLY A 87 -0.32 4.27 0.13
N GLN A 88 -1.34 4.87 0.76
CA GLN A 88 -1.23 6.14 1.48
C GLN A 88 -1.56 5.94 2.96
N GLY A 89 -0.91 6.71 3.84
CA GLY A 89 -1.18 6.68 5.26
C GLY A 89 -0.90 5.33 5.94
N SER A 90 -1.66 5.05 6.98
CA SER A 90 -1.75 3.77 7.68
C SER A 90 -3.13 3.63 8.30
N ILE A 91 -3.63 2.40 8.38
CA ILE A 91 -4.96 2.09 8.92
C ILE A 91 -5.13 2.51 10.39
N THR A 92 -4.02 2.64 11.13
CA THR A 92 -4.01 3.06 12.54
C THR A 92 -3.56 4.50 12.74
N HIS A 93 -3.25 5.24 11.66
CA HIS A 93 -2.80 6.62 11.77
C HIS A 93 -3.98 7.55 12.08
N PRO A 94 -3.95 8.35 13.18
CA PRO A 94 -5.09 9.18 13.59
C PRO A 94 -5.59 10.14 12.51
N CYS A 95 -4.68 10.69 11.70
CA CYS A 95 -5.02 11.68 10.66
C CYS A 95 -5.32 11.05 9.30
N TYR A 96 -4.84 9.83 9.01
CA TYR A 96 -4.83 9.29 7.64
C TYR A 96 -5.49 7.92 7.49
N SER A 97 -6.06 7.36 8.56
CA SER A 97 -6.75 6.07 8.51
C SER A 97 -7.92 6.05 7.52
N ALA A 98 -8.66 7.15 7.40
CA ALA A 98 -9.77 7.27 6.47
C ALA A 98 -9.31 7.15 5.00
N VAL A 99 -8.19 7.79 4.65
CA VAL A 99 -7.59 7.69 3.31
C VAL A 99 -7.16 6.25 3.02
N THR A 100 -6.51 5.62 4.00
CA THR A 100 -6.07 4.21 3.89
C THR A 100 -7.24 3.26 3.66
N LEU A 101 -8.34 3.43 4.42
CA LEU A 101 -9.56 2.62 4.24
C LEU A 101 -10.24 2.87 2.90
N GLY A 102 -10.33 4.13 2.48
CA GLY A 102 -10.89 4.48 1.17
C GLY A 102 -10.13 3.85 0.01
N LEU A 103 -8.78 3.82 0.08
CA LEU A 103 -7.92 3.12 -0.86
C LEU A 103 -8.18 1.61 -0.84
N LEU A 104 -8.15 1.00 0.35
CA LEU A 104 -8.32 -0.44 0.53
C LEU A 104 -9.65 -0.93 -0.06
N HIS A 105 -10.74 -0.22 0.23
CA HIS A 105 -12.08 -0.56 -0.27
C HIS A 105 -12.28 -0.19 -1.74
N GLY A 106 -11.61 0.83 -2.24
CA GLY A 106 -11.69 1.22 -3.65
C GLY A 106 -10.94 0.29 -4.59
N CYS A 107 -9.79 -0.23 -4.17
CA CYS A 107 -8.98 -1.11 -5.01
C CYS A 107 -9.35 -2.59 -4.89
N LEU A 108 -10.06 -3.03 -3.84
CA LEU A 108 -10.42 -4.44 -3.59
C LEU A 108 -9.23 -5.39 -3.87
N PRO A 109 -8.14 -5.31 -3.10
CA PRO A 109 -6.92 -6.02 -3.42
C PRO A 109 -7.07 -7.52 -3.24
N HIS A 110 -6.44 -8.31 -4.11
CA HIS A 110 -6.23 -9.74 -3.92
C HIS A 110 -5.08 -10.00 -2.94
N ALA A 111 -4.11 -9.09 -2.95
CA ALA A 111 -2.90 -9.25 -2.15
C ALA A 111 -2.42 -7.93 -1.56
N LEU A 112 -1.79 -8.02 -0.39
CA LEU A 112 -1.21 -6.91 0.35
C LEU A 112 0.30 -7.12 0.53
N ILE A 113 1.07 -6.03 0.46
CA ILE A 113 2.47 -6.00 0.86
C ILE A 113 2.61 -5.03 2.02
N TYR A 114 3.13 -5.51 3.13
CA TYR A 114 3.31 -4.70 4.33
C TYR A 114 4.66 -4.00 4.33
N CYS A 115 4.65 -2.67 4.35
CA CYS A 115 5.84 -1.83 4.40
C CYS A 115 6.04 -1.28 5.81
N TYR A 116 7.24 -1.43 6.37
CA TYR A 116 7.55 -0.83 7.65
C TYR A 116 9.00 -0.35 7.73
N GLU A 117 9.24 0.62 8.61
CA GLU A 117 10.57 1.14 8.92
C GLU A 117 11.04 0.58 10.26
N MET A 118 12.20 -0.06 10.24
CA MET A 118 12.82 -0.61 11.45
C MET A 118 13.14 0.49 12.46
N GLY A 119 12.88 0.18 13.73
CA GLY A 119 13.20 1.09 14.86
C GLY A 119 12.19 2.21 15.07
N ARG A 120 11.22 2.42 14.20
CA ARG A 120 10.18 3.43 14.40
C ARG A 120 9.20 2.96 15.48
N LYS A 121 9.01 3.76 16.53
CA LYS A 121 8.13 3.44 17.66
C LYS A 121 6.91 4.34 17.76
N MET A 122 7.00 5.56 17.22
CA MET A 122 5.95 6.57 17.33
C MET A 122 5.34 6.85 15.95
N VAL A 123 4.07 7.23 15.96
CA VAL A 123 3.34 7.65 14.74
C VAL A 123 3.94 8.95 14.22
N LYS A 124 4.29 8.99 12.94
CA LYS A 124 4.92 10.16 12.32
C LYS A 124 4.01 11.38 12.35
N GLY A 125 4.52 12.46 12.92
CA GLY A 125 3.78 13.73 13.08
C GLY A 125 2.80 13.73 14.25
N VAL A 126 2.79 12.67 15.08
CA VAL A 126 1.97 12.55 16.30
C VAL A 126 2.81 11.87 17.38
N ASP A 127 3.87 12.51 17.82
CA ASP A 127 4.96 11.94 18.62
C ASP A 127 4.56 11.44 20.02
N HIS A 128 3.32 11.67 20.45
CA HIS A 128 2.78 11.16 21.71
C HIS A 128 1.96 9.86 21.52
N ILE A 129 1.81 9.36 20.28
CA ILE A 129 1.09 8.11 19.99
C ILE A 129 2.09 7.04 19.55
N SER A 130 2.11 5.93 20.27
CA SER A 130 2.93 4.77 19.91
C SER A 130 2.31 4.02 18.71
N LEU A 131 3.15 3.50 17.84
CA LEU A 131 2.73 2.57 16.80
C LEU A 131 2.22 1.27 17.44
N PRO A 132 1.06 0.76 17.01
CA PRO A 132 0.61 -0.57 17.43
C PRO A 132 1.56 -1.68 16.98
N PRO A 133 1.54 -2.86 17.62
CA PRO A 133 2.27 -4.03 17.16
C PRO A 133 1.92 -4.37 15.69
N MET A 134 2.92 -4.87 14.95
CA MET A 134 2.77 -5.23 13.53
C MET A 134 1.63 -6.24 13.32
N GLU A 135 1.53 -7.21 14.20
CA GLU A 135 0.50 -8.26 14.15
C GLU A 135 -0.91 -7.67 14.26
N SER A 136 -1.10 -6.72 15.17
CA SER A 136 -2.39 -6.04 15.34
C SER A 136 -2.78 -5.23 14.11
N GLN A 137 -1.81 -4.56 13.48
CA GLN A 137 -2.07 -3.81 12.25
C GLN A 137 -2.34 -4.76 11.07
N ARG A 138 -1.59 -5.86 10.94
CA ARG A 138 -1.82 -6.91 9.95
C ARG A 138 -3.24 -7.43 10.04
N ASP A 139 -3.68 -7.80 11.24
CA ASP A 139 -5.00 -8.37 11.46
C ASP A 139 -6.12 -7.37 11.13
N LEU A 140 -5.90 -6.09 11.45
CA LEU A 140 -6.82 -5.02 11.10
C LEU A 140 -6.92 -4.80 9.58
N TYR A 141 -5.79 -4.79 8.87
CA TYR A 141 -5.79 -4.72 7.40
C TYR A 141 -6.54 -5.90 6.77
N LEU A 142 -6.28 -7.12 7.26
CA LEU A 142 -6.97 -8.32 6.76
C LEU A 142 -8.47 -8.28 7.05
N ALA A 143 -8.87 -7.89 8.25
CA ALA A 143 -10.27 -7.76 8.60
C ALA A 143 -11.01 -6.78 7.68
N MET A 144 -10.42 -5.61 7.41
CA MET A 144 -11.02 -4.59 6.55
C MET A 144 -11.01 -4.98 5.07
N ALA A 145 -9.93 -5.55 4.57
CA ALA A 145 -9.87 -6.00 3.17
C ALA A 145 -10.86 -7.13 2.91
N ASN A 146 -10.88 -8.16 3.77
CA ASN A 146 -11.74 -9.34 3.61
C ASN A 146 -13.24 -9.05 3.83
N ALA A 147 -13.59 -7.91 4.41
CA ALA A 147 -14.98 -7.47 4.47
C ALA A 147 -15.56 -7.15 3.08
N ALA A 148 -14.72 -6.80 2.12
CA ALA A 148 -15.14 -6.40 0.79
C ALA A 148 -14.69 -7.37 -0.32
N HIS A 149 -13.48 -7.94 -0.21
CA HIS A 149 -12.90 -8.86 -1.20
C HIS A 149 -11.86 -9.77 -0.54
N PRO A 150 -11.81 -11.08 -0.84
CA PRO A 150 -10.78 -11.98 -0.32
C PRO A 150 -9.37 -11.46 -0.61
N SER A 151 -8.58 -11.27 0.44
CA SER A 151 -7.25 -10.69 0.39
C SER A 151 -6.31 -11.38 1.36
N GLN A 152 -5.02 -11.41 1.04
CA GLN A 152 -3.98 -11.98 1.88
C GLN A 152 -2.68 -11.19 1.80
N PHE A 153 -1.85 -11.25 2.83
CA PHE A 153 -0.47 -10.76 2.72
C PHE A 153 0.39 -11.74 1.93
N ILE A 154 1.19 -11.21 1.00
CA ILE A 154 2.12 -12.00 0.16
C ILE A 154 3.57 -11.61 0.38
N GLY A 155 3.83 -10.54 1.13
CA GLY A 155 5.20 -10.09 1.39
C GLY A 155 5.27 -8.94 2.38
N ILE A 156 6.52 -8.74 2.85
CA ILE A 156 6.89 -7.64 3.74
C ILE A 156 8.06 -6.88 3.11
N ALA A 157 7.96 -5.55 3.08
CA ALA A 157 9.04 -4.67 2.65
C ALA A 157 9.63 -3.94 3.86
N ILE A 158 10.91 -4.15 4.10
CA ILE A 158 11.65 -3.62 5.24
C ILE A 158 12.40 -2.35 4.82
N ASN A 159 12.10 -1.23 5.46
CA ASN A 159 12.91 -0.03 5.35
C ASN A 159 13.95 -0.02 6.48
N SER A 160 15.20 -0.31 6.14
CA SER A 160 16.33 -0.44 7.08
C SER A 160 17.24 0.80 7.12
N ARG A 161 16.83 1.93 6.55
CA ARG A 161 17.69 3.13 6.38
C ARG A 161 18.32 3.67 7.67
N ASN A 162 17.73 3.38 8.83
CA ASN A 162 18.15 3.91 10.13
C ASN A 162 18.78 2.84 11.04
N VAL A 163 19.14 1.68 10.49
CA VAL A 163 19.74 0.57 11.23
C VAL A 163 20.95 0.03 10.47
N ASP A 164 21.85 -0.65 11.18
CA ASP A 164 23.00 -1.30 10.56
C ASP A 164 22.61 -2.62 9.86
N GLU A 165 23.53 -3.14 9.07
CA GLU A 165 23.32 -4.37 8.30
C GLU A 165 23.05 -5.58 9.20
N ALA A 166 23.73 -5.69 10.35
CA ALA A 166 23.54 -6.81 11.27
C ALA A 166 22.12 -6.85 11.85
N ALA A 167 21.60 -5.67 12.25
CA ALA A 167 20.22 -5.54 12.71
C ALA A 167 19.22 -5.88 11.60
N TYR A 168 19.48 -5.41 10.37
CA TYR A 168 18.65 -5.74 9.21
C TYR A 168 18.61 -7.25 8.94
N GLN A 169 19.75 -7.92 8.91
CA GLN A 169 19.80 -9.37 8.65
C GLN A 169 19.10 -10.17 9.75
N LYS A 170 19.21 -9.74 11.01
CA LYS A 170 18.50 -10.37 12.14
C LYS A 170 16.97 -10.21 11.96
N GLU A 171 16.51 -9.04 11.59
CA GLU A 171 15.08 -8.77 11.36
C GLU A 171 14.55 -9.56 10.16
N LYS A 172 15.30 -9.58 9.06
CA LYS A 172 14.97 -10.36 7.86
C LYS A 172 14.80 -11.85 8.14
N ALA A 173 15.60 -12.39 9.06
CA ALA A 173 15.50 -13.80 9.46
C ALA A 173 14.33 -14.08 10.43
N ARG A 174 13.80 -13.04 11.10
CA ARG A 174 12.68 -13.15 12.05
C ARG A 174 11.31 -13.22 11.35
N ILE A 175 11.17 -12.56 10.22
CA ILE A 175 9.92 -12.42 9.46
C ILE A 175 9.84 -13.39 8.30
#